data_6a382b6efbe22b4a90d78c8d57120fb8
#
_entry.id   6a382b6efbe22b4a90d78c8d57120fb8
#
_cell.length_a   1.000
_cell.length_b   1.000
_cell.length_c   1.000
_cell.angle_alpha   90.00
_cell.angle_beta   90.00
_cell.angle_gamma   90.00
#
_symmetry.space_group_name_H-M   'P 1'
#
loop_
_entity.id
_entity.type
_entity.pdbx_description
1 polymer ?
#
loop_
_entity_poly.entity_id
_entity_poly.type
_entity_poly.pdbx_seq_one_letter_code
_entity_poly.pdbx_strand_id
1 'polypeptide(L)'
;MIKWFVAFLGYYFFRFPGALFGFFIGSLIDQLNKNSNSSFQSWVSYGSKTKTFQLNLLALSATVIKADGKIKTEELQFVRNFFISNYGTQQASIIFETFNEQIKNEVQNIQKLAKIFVESSPYETRLQVLYFLFGVAKADGSVSQSELSKIDQIASALGIRISDFESIKAMFFEDSDSAYKILEI
;
A
#
# COMPACT_ATOMS: atom_id res chain seq x y z
N MET A 1 13.05 -5.70 -22.86
CA MET A 1 14.37 -5.43 -22.25
C MET A 1 14.35 -4.27 -21.26
N ILE A 2 13.36 -3.39 -21.30
CA ILE A 2 13.21 -2.25 -20.37
C ILE A 2 12.94 -2.65 -18.91
N LYS A 3 12.25 -3.77 -18.69
CA LYS A 3 11.89 -4.31 -17.34
C LYS A 3 13.09 -4.47 -16.41
N TRP A 4 14.19 -5.01 -16.91
CA TRP A 4 15.42 -5.25 -16.14
C TRP A 4 16.15 -3.97 -15.77
N PHE A 5 16.07 -2.93 -16.62
CA PHE A 5 16.69 -1.63 -16.35
C PHE A 5 15.94 -0.87 -15.24
N VAL A 6 14.60 -0.92 -15.26
CA VAL A 6 13.76 -0.26 -14.24
C VAL A 6 13.86 -0.99 -12.90
N ALA A 7 13.94 -2.32 -12.90
CA ALA A 7 14.18 -3.12 -11.69
C ALA A 7 15.56 -2.82 -11.07
N PHE A 8 16.59 -2.67 -11.91
CA PHE A 8 17.96 -2.34 -11.46
C PHE A 8 18.05 -0.91 -10.91
N LEU A 9 17.36 0.05 -11.51
CA LEU A 9 17.28 1.43 -11.03
C LEU A 9 16.51 1.51 -9.71
N GLY A 10 15.43 0.77 -9.56
CA GLY A 10 14.64 0.67 -8.32
C GLY A 10 15.44 0.05 -7.17
N TYR A 11 16.28 -0.95 -7.45
CA TYR A 11 17.18 -1.56 -6.48
C TYR A 11 18.26 -0.57 -5.98
N TYR A 12 18.81 0.25 -6.86
CA TYR A 12 19.87 1.20 -6.50
C TYR A 12 19.35 2.37 -5.65
N PHE A 13 18.12 2.86 -5.93
CA PHE A 13 17.56 4.02 -5.23
C PHE A 13 16.79 3.69 -3.95
N PHE A 14 16.18 2.52 -3.83
CA PHE A 14 15.23 2.22 -2.74
C PHE A 14 15.55 0.95 -1.96
N ARG A 15 16.71 0.31 -2.12
CA ARG A 15 17.06 -0.91 -1.37
C ARG A 15 15.84 -1.84 -1.22
N PHE A 16 15.72 -2.96 -1.77
CA PHE A 16 14.70 -4.02 -1.70
C PHE A 16 13.19 -3.64 -1.94
N PRO A 17 12.52 -2.71 -1.22
CA PRO A 17 11.13 -2.34 -1.53
C PRO A 17 10.98 -1.71 -2.91
N GLY A 18 11.99 -0.98 -3.40
CA GLY A 18 11.99 -0.36 -4.72
C GLY A 18 12.10 -1.35 -5.87
N ALA A 19 12.71 -2.52 -5.67
CA ALA A 19 12.79 -3.54 -6.71
C ALA A 19 11.42 -4.21 -6.96
N LEU A 20 10.65 -4.47 -5.92
CA LEU A 20 9.27 -4.99 -6.01
C LEU A 20 8.32 -3.93 -6.61
N PHE A 21 8.43 -2.68 -6.20
CA PHE A 21 7.69 -1.57 -6.79
C PHE A 21 8.10 -1.34 -8.26
N GLY A 22 9.40 -1.38 -8.56
CA GLY A 22 9.93 -1.28 -9.93
C GLY A 22 9.53 -2.44 -10.81
N PHE A 23 9.47 -3.67 -10.29
CA PHE A 23 8.97 -4.85 -11.01
C PHE A 23 7.45 -4.74 -11.27
N PHE A 24 6.69 -4.27 -10.29
CA PHE A 24 5.24 -4.05 -10.42
C PHE A 24 4.94 -2.94 -11.43
N ILE A 25 5.65 -1.81 -11.34
CA ILE A 25 5.54 -0.69 -12.31
C ILE A 25 6.11 -1.10 -13.68
N GLY A 26 7.21 -1.82 -13.74
CA GLY A 26 7.82 -2.29 -14.99
C GLY A 26 6.98 -3.35 -15.70
N SER A 27 6.30 -4.22 -14.95
CA SER A 27 5.28 -5.17 -15.45
C SER A 27 4.09 -4.44 -16.06
N LEU A 28 3.74 -3.29 -15.52
CA LEU A 28 2.68 -2.39 -15.99
C LEU A 28 3.04 -1.72 -17.33
N ILE A 29 4.26 -1.19 -17.44
CA ILE A 29 4.72 -0.52 -18.67
C ILE A 29 4.80 -1.52 -19.83
N ASP A 30 5.16 -2.77 -19.57
CA ASP A 30 5.21 -3.83 -20.58
C ASP A 30 3.80 -4.31 -21.01
N GLN A 31 2.79 -4.20 -20.16
CA GLN A 31 1.39 -4.48 -20.49
C GLN A 31 0.72 -3.33 -21.25
N LEU A 32 1.19 -2.09 -21.11
CA LEU A 32 0.69 -0.94 -21.88
C LEU A 32 0.99 -1.07 -23.39
N ASN A 33 1.95 -1.92 -23.76
CA ASN A 33 2.31 -2.16 -25.17
C ASN A 33 1.61 -3.37 -25.79
N LYS A 34 0.75 -4.08 -25.05
CA LYS A 34 -0.11 -5.17 -25.57
C LYS A 34 -1.52 -4.98 -25.02
N ASN A 35 -2.43 -4.67 -25.95
CA ASN A 35 -3.88 -4.57 -25.83
C ASN A 35 -4.51 -5.59 -24.86
N SER A 36 -4.40 -5.37 -23.54
CA SER A 36 -5.16 -6.12 -22.55
C SER A 36 -5.37 -5.27 -21.29
N ASN A 37 -6.63 -5.15 -20.90
CA ASN A 37 -7.14 -4.48 -19.71
C ASN A 37 -6.35 -4.87 -18.46
N SER A 38 -5.37 -4.08 -18.06
CA SER A 38 -4.60 -4.32 -16.85
C SER A 38 -5.42 -3.88 -15.63
N SER A 39 -5.58 -4.79 -14.69
CA SER A 39 -6.31 -4.59 -13.43
C SER A 39 -5.80 -3.42 -12.59
N PHE A 40 -4.54 -3.02 -12.76
CA PHE A 40 -3.97 -1.84 -12.07
C PHE A 40 -4.48 -0.51 -12.66
N GLN A 41 -4.64 -0.43 -13.98
CA GLN A 41 -5.23 0.76 -14.60
C GLN A 41 -6.71 0.90 -14.25
N SER A 42 -7.41 -0.22 -13.98
CA SER A 42 -8.76 -0.19 -13.43
C SER A 42 -8.79 0.28 -11.98
N TRP A 43 -7.75 -0.03 -11.16
CA TRP A 43 -7.62 0.48 -9.79
C TRP A 43 -7.51 2.02 -9.77
N VAL A 44 -6.60 2.57 -10.57
CA VAL A 44 -6.46 4.02 -10.76
C VAL A 44 -7.71 4.62 -11.40
N SER A 45 -8.42 3.88 -12.26
CA SER A 45 -9.59 4.39 -13.00
C SER A 45 -10.92 4.25 -12.27
N TYR A 46 -11.13 3.20 -11.45
CA TYR A 46 -12.45 2.90 -10.85
C TYR A 46 -12.66 3.48 -9.46
N GLY A 47 -11.67 3.40 -8.58
CA GLY A 47 -11.78 3.87 -7.19
C GLY A 47 -11.08 5.20 -6.94
N SER A 48 -10.00 5.47 -7.65
CA SER A 48 -9.10 6.58 -7.34
C SER A 48 -9.63 7.97 -7.69
N LYS A 49 -10.67 8.07 -8.52
CA LYS A 49 -11.24 9.37 -8.94
C LYS A 49 -12.18 9.98 -7.92
N THR A 50 -12.67 9.22 -6.95
CA THR A 50 -13.52 9.79 -5.91
C THR A 50 -12.69 10.24 -4.72
N LYS A 51 -12.84 11.51 -4.34
CA LYS A 51 -12.24 12.09 -3.13
C LYS A 51 -12.45 11.20 -1.90
N THR A 52 -13.60 10.54 -1.83
CA THR A 52 -13.98 9.64 -0.74
C THR A 52 -13.05 8.41 -0.67
N PHE A 53 -12.72 7.76 -1.78
CA PHE A 53 -11.79 6.62 -1.80
C PHE A 53 -10.40 7.04 -1.29
N GLN A 54 -9.89 8.16 -1.80
CA GLN A 54 -8.57 8.69 -1.44
C GLN A 54 -8.49 9.03 0.06
N LEU A 55 -9.52 9.69 0.61
CA LEU A 55 -9.59 10.04 2.02
C LEU A 55 -9.68 8.79 2.91
N ASN A 56 -10.46 7.78 2.52
CA ASN A 56 -10.55 6.54 3.30
C ASN A 56 -9.25 5.73 3.23
N LEU A 57 -8.56 5.70 2.09
CA LEU A 57 -7.25 5.08 1.97
C LEU A 57 -6.24 5.76 2.91
N LEU A 58 -6.22 7.09 2.95
CA LEU A 58 -5.37 7.86 3.85
C LEU A 58 -5.74 7.62 5.31
N ALA A 59 -7.03 7.52 5.63
CA ALA A 59 -7.52 7.21 6.98
C ALA A 59 -7.11 5.81 7.45
N LEU A 60 -7.20 4.79 6.58
CA LEU A 60 -6.70 3.45 6.89
C LEU A 60 -5.19 3.45 7.12
N SER A 61 -4.42 4.17 6.29
CA SER A 61 -2.96 4.33 6.49
C SER A 61 -2.64 4.97 7.84
N ALA A 62 -3.34 6.05 8.20
CA ALA A 62 -3.17 6.72 9.50
C ALA A 62 -3.53 5.81 10.68
N THR A 63 -4.47 4.88 10.49
CA THR A 63 -4.84 3.89 11.50
C THR A 63 -3.73 2.87 11.74
N VAL A 64 -3.02 2.45 10.68
CA VAL A 64 -1.85 1.57 10.78
C VAL A 64 -0.69 2.31 11.43
N ILE A 65 -0.33 3.50 10.95
CA ILE A 65 0.79 4.32 11.47
C ILE A 65 0.63 4.62 12.97
N LYS A 66 -0.60 4.79 13.43
CA LYS A 66 -0.88 5.07 14.86
C LYS A 66 -0.99 3.82 15.73
N ALA A 67 -0.87 2.62 15.18
CA ALA A 67 -1.17 1.37 15.87
C ALA A 67 -0.28 1.09 17.09
N ASP A 68 0.99 1.44 17.02
CA ASP A 68 1.96 1.28 18.12
C ASP A 68 2.18 2.57 18.95
N GLY A 69 1.49 3.65 18.59
CA GLY A 69 1.61 4.97 19.24
C GLY A 69 2.86 5.76 18.84
N LYS A 70 3.70 5.23 17.95
CA LYS A 70 4.93 5.88 17.47
C LYS A 70 4.78 6.19 15.99
N ILE A 71 4.65 7.47 15.67
CA ILE A 71 4.57 7.92 14.28
C ILE A 71 5.99 8.06 13.73
N LYS A 72 6.36 7.25 12.74
CA LYS A 72 7.67 7.27 12.12
C LYS A 72 7.68 8.11 10.85
N THR A 73 8.78 8.81 10.61
CA THR A 73 8.92 9.70 9.44
C THR A 73 8.88 8.90 8.14
N GLU A 74 9.45 7.71 8.12
CA GLU A 74 9.54 6.81 6.97
C GLU A 74 8.14 6.38 6.49
N GLU A 75 7.24 6.03 7.41
CA GLU A 75 5.85 5.66 7.12
C GLU A 75 5.08 6.84 6.52
N LEU A 76 5.21 8.02 7.13
CA LEU A 76 4.59 9.24 6.61
C LEU A 76 5.10 9.60 5.21
N GLN A 77 6.42 9.45 5.00
CA GLN A 77 7.03 9.74 3.71
C GLN A 77 6.60 8.73 2.64
N PHE A 78 6.47 7.44 3.01
CA PHE A 78 5.96 6.40 2.12
C PHE A 78 4.54 6.74 1.63
N VAL A 79 3.63 7.06 2.55
CA VAL A 79 2.25 7.47 2.22
C VAL A 79 2.26 8.73 1.35
N ARG A 80 3.05 9.74 1.71
CA ARG A 80 3.16 10.98 0.93
C ARG A 80 3.62 10.71 -0.52
N ASN A 81 4.68 9.93 -0.68
CA ASN A 81 5.23 9.59 -1.99
C ASN A 81 4.23 8.81 -2.84
N PHE A 82 3.51 7.86 -2.22
CA PHE A 82 2.46 7.11 -2.88
C PHE A 82 1.36 8.04 -3.43
N PHE A 83 0.85 8.95 -2.62
CA PHE A 83 -0.22 9.87 -3.05
C PHE A 83 0.26 10.83 -4.14
N ILE A 84 1.47 11.38 -4.01
CA ILE A 84 2.06 12.26 -5.04
C ILE A 84 2.26 11.52 -6.35
N SER A 85 2.79 10.29 -6.32
CA SER A 85 3.06 9.49 -7.52
C SER A 85 1.78 9.08 -8.25
N ASN A 86 0.69 8.80 -7.53
CA ASN A 86 -0.55 8.30 -8.12
C ASN A 86 -1.54 9.42 -8.50
N TYR A 87 -1.53 10.55 -7.79
CA TYR A 87 -2.52 11.62 -7.97
C TYR A 87 -1.90 12.97 -8.37
N GLY A 88 -0.58 13.07 -8.38
CA GLY A 88 0.14 14.32 -8.59
C GLY A 88 0.18 15.21 -7.35
N THR A 89 1.15 16.13 -7.31
CA THR A 89 1.44 16.97 -6.13
C THR A 89 0.24 17.82 -5.71
N GLN A 90 -0.45 18.43 -6.66
CA GLN A 90 -1.58 19.32 -6.36
C GLN A 90 -2.76 18.58 -5.72
N GLN A 91 -3.16 17.44 -6.31
CA GLN A 91 -4.28 16.65 -5.78
C GLN A 91 -3.91 16.02 -4.44
N ALA A 92 -2.68 15.53 -4.27
CA ALA A 92 -2.20 14.98 -3.01
C ALA A 92 -2.25 16.03 -1.88
N SER A 93 -1.85 17.29 -2.16
CA SER A 93 -1.95 18.39 -1.19
C SER A 93 -3.38 18.60 -0.71
N ILE A 94 -4.34 18.67 -1.64
CA ILE A 94 -5.77 18.84 -1.32
C ILE A 94 -6.29 17.68 -0.45
N ILE A 95 -5.86 16.44 -0.75
CA ILE A 95 -6.24 15.26 0.03
C ILE A 95 -5.71 15.36 1.46
N PHE A 96 -4.42 15.70 1.62
CA PHE A 96 -3.79 15.83 2.94
C PHE A 96 -4.38 16.98 3.76
N GLU A 97 -4.66 18.12 3.16
CA GLU A 97 -5.35 19.24 3.82
C GLU A 97 -6.74 18.82 4.30
N THR A 98 -7.55 18.25 3.41
CA THR A 98 -8.90 17.76 3.77
C THR A 98 -8.85 16.72 4.90
N PHE A 99 -7.88 15.80 4.86
CA PHE A 99 -7.70 14.80 5.91
C PHE A 99 -7.35 15.46 7.25
N ASN A 100 -6.41 16.40 7.26
CA ASN A 100 -6.00 17.09 8.48
C ASN A 100 -7.14 17.88 9.12
N GLU A 101 -7.97 18.53 8.32
CA GLU A 101 -9.07 19.35 8.81
C GLU A 101 -10.27 18.52 9.31
N GLN A 102 -10.64 17.46 8.62
CA GLN A 102 -11.90 16.77 8.81
C GLN A 102 -11.78 15.41 9.52
N ILE A 103 -10.66 14.72 9.38
CA ILE A 103 -10.56 13.29 9.72
C ILE A 103 -9.51 12.99 10.80
N LYS A 104 -8.42 13.74 10.86
CA LYS A 104 -7.24 13.44 11.69
C LYS A 104 -7.56 13.25 13.19
N ASN A 105 -8.50 14.01 13.70
CA ASN A 105 -8.86 14.04 15.13
C ASN A 105 -10.03 13.10 15.48
N GLU A 106 -10.65 12.47 14.49
CA GLU A 106 -11.72 11.52 14.72
C GLU A 106 -11.19 10.13 15.06
N VAL A 107 -11.90 9.40 15.93
CA VAL A 107 -11.66 7.98 16.15
C VAL A 107 -12.10 7.22 14.90
N GLN A 108 -11.14 6.67 14.19
CA GLN A 108 -11.39 5.99 12.92
C GLN A 108 -12.05 4.63 13.14
N ASN A 109 -13.26 4.46 12.63
CA ASN A 109 -13.95 3.17 12.62
C ASN A 109 -13.56 2.39 11.35
N ILE A 110 -12.76 1.33 11.52
CA ILE A 110 -12.23 0.50 10.43
C ILE A 110 -13.35 -0.07 9.56
N GLN A 111 -14.45 -0.56 10.17
CA GLN A 111 -15.58 -1.14 9.43
C GLN A 111 -16.23 -0.11 8.51
N LYS A 112 -16.41 1.12 9.01
CA LYS A 112 -16.99 2.22 8.21
C LYS A 112 -16.06 2.61 7.07
N LEU A 113 -14.75 2.71 7.31
CA LEU A 113 -13.76 3.02 6.27
C LEU A 113 -13.70 1.91 5.22
N ALA A 114 -13.62 0.65 5.65
CA ALA A 114 -13.53 -0.52 4.77
C ALA A 114 -14.80 -0.73 3.93
N LYS A 115 -15.97 -0.39 4.45
CA LYS A 115 -17.28 -0.55 3.77
C LYS A 115 -17.26 0.10 2.39
N ILE A 116 -16.68 1.29 2.25
CA ILE A 116 -16.59 2.01 0.98
C ILE A 116 -15.82 1.19 -0.07
N PHE A 117 -14.72 0.53 0.33
CA PHE A 117 -13.95 -0.32 -0.57
C PHE A 117 -14.73 -1.58 -0.94
N VAL A 118 -15.46 -2.18 0.00
CA VAL A 118 -16.27 -3.38 -0.23
C VAL A 118 -17.42 -3.09 -1.20
N GLU A 119 -18.09 -1.94 -1.07
CA GLU A 119 -19.24 -1.56 -1.87
C GLU A 119 -18.87 -1.00 -3.25
N SER A 120 -17.73 -0.31 -3.36
CA SER A 120 -17.37 0.44 -4.58
C SER A 120 -16.16 -0.10 -5.33
N SER A 121 -15.52 -1.19 -4.86
CA SER A 121 -14.29 -1.69 -5.47
C SER A 121 -14.33 -3.20 -5.67
N PRO A 122 -13.75 -3.73 -6.77
CA PRO A 122 -13.56 -5.15 -6.97
C PRO A 122 -12.59 -5.74 -5.92
N TYR A 123 -12.61 -7.07 -5.79
CA TYR A 123 -11.79 -7.78 -4.80
C TYR A 123 -10.29 -7.51 -4.96
N GLU A 124 -9.81 -7.44 -6.19
CA GLU A 124 -8.43 -7.16 -6.56
C GLU A 124 -7.96 -5.79 -6.03
N THR A 125 -8.82 -4.78 -6.08
CA THR A 125 -8.52 -3.45 -5.51
C THR A 125 -8.36 -3.52 -4.00
N ARG A 126 -9.15 -4.33 -3.31
CA ARG A 126 -9.04 -4.54 -1.86
C ARG A 126 -7.73 -5.24 -1.48
N LEU A 127 -7.28 -6.20 -2.30
CA LEU A 127 -5.95 -6.81 -2.14
C LEU A 127 -4.82 -5.79 -2.32
N GLN A 128 -4.96 -4.86 -3.28
CA GLN A 128 -4.00 -3.77 -3.50
C GLN A 128 -3.96 -2.78 -2.32
N VAL A 129 -5.11 -2.46 -1.73
CA VAL A 129 -5.18 -1.67 -0.49
C VAL A 129 -4.44 -2.39 0.63
N LEU A 130 -4.65 -3.70 0.82
CA LEU A 130 -3.95 -4.47 1.83
C LEU A 130 -2.43 -4.47 1.60
N TYR A 131 -2.00 -4.72 0.37
CA TYR A 131 -0.58 -4.68 -0.01
C TYR A 131 0.06 -3.31 0.29
N PHE A 132 -0.64 -2.23 -0.04
CA PHE A 132 -0.20 -0.87 0.27
C PHE A 132 -0.04 -0.64 1.77
N LEU A 133 -0.98 -1.13 2.61
CA LEU A 133 -0.92 -0.99 4.06
C LEU A 133 0.25 -1.77 4.68
N PHE A 134 0.59 -2.95 4.15
CA PHE A 134 1.82 -3.65 4.52
C PHE A 134 3.07 -2.85 4.13
N GLY A 135 3.07 -2.21 2.95
CA GLY A 135 4.13 -1.31 2.51
C GLY A 135 4.31 -0.12 3.45
N VAL A 136 3.22 0.47 3.95
CA VAL A 136 3.26 1.54 4.96
C VAL A 136 3.93 1.04 6.24
N ALA A 137 3.47 -0.08 6.80
CA ALA A 137 4.03 -0.63 8.03
C ALA A 137 5.50 -1.08 7.89
N LYS A 138 5.93 -1.51 6.69
CA LYS A 138 7.32 -1.95 6.43
C LYS A 138 8.26 -0.80 6.06
N ALA A 139 7.78 0.42 5.93
CA ALA A 139 8.54 1.55 5.39
C ALA A 139 9.82 1.89 6.18
N ASP A 140 9.84 1.61 7.48
CA ASP A 140 11.01 1.77 8.36
C ASP A 140 11.90 0.50 8.44
N GLY A 141 11.52 -0.58 7.72
CA GLY A 141 12.24 -1.86 7.69
C GLY A 141 11.68 -2.93 8.63
N SER A 142 10.74 -2.59 9.54
CA SER A 142 10.15 -3.54 10.49
C SER A 142 8.65 -3.34 10.63
N VAL A 143 7.90 -4.42 10.85
CA VAL A 143 6.45 -4.35 11.14
C VAL A 143 6.25 -4.75 12.60
N SER A 144 5.68 -3.86 13.39
CA SER A 144 5.34 -4.15 14.78
C SER A 144 4.13 -5.09 14.88
N GLN A 145 4.01 -5.79 16.01
CA GLN A 145 2.85 -6.66 16.27
C GLN A 145 1.53 -5.87 16.29
N SER A 146 1.57 -4.61 16.76
CA SER A 146 0.41 -3.73 16.81
C SER A 146 -0.06 -3.34 15.40
N GLU A 147 0.86 -3.01 14.51
CA GLU A 147 0.57 -2.71 13.10
C GLU A 147 0.03 -3.94 12.39
N LEU A 148 0.67 -5.11 12.57
CA LEU A 148 0.20 -6.37 12.00
C LEU A 148 -1.23 -6.70 12.45
N SER A 149 -1.53 -6.58 13.74
CA SER A 149 -2.87 -6.78 14.28
C SER A 149 -3.88 -5.78 13.67
N LYS A 150 -3.44 -4.55 13.44
CA LYS A 150 -4.30 -3.53 12.83
C LYS A 150 -4.57 -3.82 11.35
N ILE A 151 -3.56 -4.29 10.61
CA ILE A 151 -3.69 -4.69 9.20
C ILE A 151 -4.62 -5.92 9.08
N ASP A 152 -4.53 -6.89 10.00
CA ASP A 152 -5.44 -8.05 10.04
C ASP A 152 -6.90 -7.63 10.25
N GLN A 153 -7.15 -6.71 11.20
CA GLN A 153 -8.49 -6.14 11.42
C GLN A 153 -9.03 -5.46 10.15
N ILE A 154 -8.17 -4.71 9.44
CA ILE A 154 -8.55 -4.04 8.19
C ILE A 154 -8.80 -5.06 7.09
N ALA A 155 -7.98 -6.11 6.94
CA ALA A 155 -8.16 -7.17 5.96
C ALA A 155 -9.49 -7.89 6.16
N SER A 156 -9.83 -8.22 7.41
CA SER A 156 -11.13 -8.80 7.77
C SER A 156 -12.30 -7.88 7.40
N ALA A 157 -12.19 -6.59 7.69
CA ALA A 157 -13.22 -5.60 7.35
C ALA A 157 -13.36 -5.37 5.83
N LEU A 158 -12.28 -5.50 5.07
CA LEU A 158 -12.26 -5.47 3.60
C LEU A 158 -12.82 -6.75 2.97
N GLY A 159 -13.15 -7.78 3.75
CA GLY A 159 -13.61 -9.08 3.27
C GLY A 159 -12.54 -9.83 2.49
N ILE A 160 -11.27 -9.73 2.90
CA ILE A 160 -10.15 -10.43 2.30
C ILE A 160 -10.08 -11.84 2.90
N ARG A 161 -9.86 -12.84 2.03
CA ARG A 161 -9.72 -14.24 2.46
C ARG A 161 -8.42 -14.41 3.25
N ILE A 162 -8.44 -15.28 4.26
CA ILE A 162 -7.27 -15.56 5.11
C ILE A 162 -6.09 -16.05 4.27
N SER A 163 -6.32 -16.90 3.25
CA SER A 163 -5.27 -17.38 2.34
C SER A 163 -4.55 -16.25 1.60
N ASP A 164 -5.30 -15.23 1.16
CA ASP A 164 -4.73 -14.10 0.42
C ASP A 164 -4.02 -13.13 1.37
N PHE A 165 -4.56 -12.95 2.58
CA PHE A 165 -3.89 -12.20 3.65
C PHE A 165 -2.52 -12.81 4.00
N GLU A 166 -2.45 -14.13 4.28
CA GLU A 166 -1.21 -14.80 4.61
C GLU A 166 -0.22 -14.79 3.43
N SER A 167 -0.71 -14.92 2.20
CA SER A 167 0.13 -14.82 1.00
C SER A 167 0.77 -13.43 0.85
N ILE A 168 -0.01 -12.36 1.05
CA ILE A 168 0.51 -11.00 0.99
C ILE A 168 1.46 -10.73 2.15
N LYS A 169 1.10 -11.15 3.36
CA LYS A 169 1.94 -11.04 4.56
C LYS A 169 3.29 -11.70 4.36
N ALA A 170 3.34 -12.93 3.81
CA ALA A 170 4.57 -13.66 3.53
C ALA A 170 5.53 -12.84 2.65
N MET A 171 5.03 -12.12 1.64
CA MET A 171 5.85 -11.28 0.77
C MET A 171 6.64 -10.18 1.52
N PHE A 172 6.19 -9.78 2.71
CA PHE A 172 6.85 -8.74 3.51
C PHE A 172 7.73 -9.31 4.64
N PHE A 173 7.61 -10.61 4.96
CA PHE A 173 8.31 -11.24 6.08
C PHE A 173 9.33 -12.31 5.65
N GLU A 174 9.18 -12.95 4.48
CA GLU A 174 10.08 -14.03 4.03
C GLU A 174 11.52 -13.58 3.75
N ASP A 175 11.75 -12.30 3.49
CA ASP A 175 13.10 -11.77 3.18
C ASP A 175 14.04 -11.68 4.39
N SER A 176 13.55 -11.75 5.63
CA SER A 176 14.40 -11.67 6.81
C SER A 176 15.02 -13.02 7.18
N ASP A 177 14.34 -14.15 6.93
CA ASP A 177 14.83 -15.47 7.32
C ASP A 177 15.67 -16.16 6.24
N SER A 178 15.44 -15.89 4.95
CA SER A 178 16.19 -16.51 3.87
C SER A 178 17.61 -15.96 3.72
N ALA A 179 17.83 -14.68 4.03
CA ALA A 179 19.15 -14.06 4.00
C ALA A 179 20.09 -14.60 5.11
N TYR A 180 19.53 -14.97 6.28
CA TYR A 180 20.30 -15.56 7.36
C TYR A 180 20.63 -17.03 7.15
N LYS A 181 19.75 -17.78 6.48
CA LYS A 181 20.00 -19.22 6.15
C LYS A 181 21.06 -19.44 5.09
N ILE A 182 21.33 -18.45 4.23
CA ILE A 182 22.39 -18.53 3.20
C ILE A 182 23.77 -18.22 3.78
N LEU A 183 23.87 -17.61 4.96
CA LEU A 183 25.13 -17.23 5.61
C LEU A 183 25.58 -18.22 6.71
N GLU A 184 24.80 -19.27 7.00
CA GLU A 184 25.19 -20.36 7.90
C GLU A 184 25.80 -21.54 7.09
N ILE A 185 26.87 -21.27 6.31
CA ILE A 185 27.79 -22.32 5.83
C ILE A 185 29.18 -22.01 6.38
#